data_f74bdc4365e212928df0b3481bd948c2
#
_entry.id   f74bdc4365e212928df0b3481bd948c2
#
_cell.length_a   1.000
_cell.length_b   1.000
_cell.length_c   1.000
_cell.angle_alpha   90.00
_cell.angle_beta   90.00
_cell.angle_gamma   90.00
#
_symmetry.space_group_name_H-M   'P 1'
#
loop_
_entity.id
_entity.type
_entity.pdbx_description
1 polymer ?
#
loop_
_entity_poly.entity_id
_entity_poly.type
_entity_poly.pdbx_seq_one_letter_code
_entity_poly.pdbx_strand_id
1 'polypeptide(L)'
;MSTQGRVLFLSFDVEPDAPPYLNGLRGVDQGLPGILDLLDELRVKATFFVVGKVALERSALIREIVDRGHEIGSHGYTHERLDRLPPQEARESIASSIEVLRRFSRVVSFRAPNLALPPFLVRSLYELGVRVDSSLALYKPPFARRPFCQHGVLRVPVTVTSSVVRSPISSRVLPLMFRHWFVTIFLHPWEFIRIRHWRPDIWVWTGSGLYLKLKSLVKAYQAQGYYVVPLGRATKPVMSCGNW
;
A
#
# COMPACT_ATOMS: atom_id res chain seq x y z
N MET A 1 -31.40 -4.37 2.89
CA MET A 1 -30.14 -4.08 2.19
C MET A 1 -29.17 -3.51 3.22
N SER A 2 -28.17 -4.28 3.63
CA SER A 2 -27.14 -3.81 4.58
C SER A 2 -26.40 -2.64 3.94
N THR A 3 -26.41 -1.47 4.58
CA THR A 3 -25.63 -0.29 4.20
C THR A 3 -24.17 -0.54 4.52
N GLN A 4 -23.52 -1.43 3.78
CA GLN A 4 -22.07 -1.52 3.82
C GLN A 4 -21.53 -0.18 3.26
N GLY A 5 -20.92 0.61 4.13
CA GLY A 5 -20.32 1.89 3.75
C GLY A 5 -19.25 1.68 2.68
N ARG A 6 -19.12 2.63 1.75
CA ARG A 6 -18.06 2.61 0.74
C ARG A 6 -16.71 2.88 1.40
N VAL A 7 -15.69 2.10 1.07
CA VAL A 7 -14.35 2.25 1.67
C VAL A 7 -13.28 2.59 0.63
N LEU A 8 -12.42 3.52 1.00
CA LEU A 8 -11.20 3.84 0.28
C LEU A 8 -10.00 3.36 1.12
N PHE A 9 -9.29 2.35 0.63
CA PHE A 9 -8.01 1.94 1.18
C PHE A 9 -6.90 2.74 0.51
N LEU A 10 -6.34 3.69 1.24
CA LEU A 10 -5.20 4.47 0.81
C LEU A 10 -3.94 3.85 1.41
N SER A 11 -2.95 3.58 0.58
CA SER A 11 -1.70 2.97 1.02
C SER A 11 -0.48 3.57 0.34
N PHE A 12 0.67 3.42 1.01
CA PHE A 12 1.97 3.88 0.51
C PHE A 12 2.98 2.76 0.65
N ASP A 13 3.71 2.48 -0.43
CA ASP A 13 4.79 1.50 -0.41
C ASP A 13 6.09 2.26 -0.08
N VAL A 14 6.58 2.08 1.16
CA VAL A 14 7.78 2.75 1.71
C VAL A 14 9.00 1.89 1.38
N GLU A 15 9.60 2.19 0.27
CA GLU A 15 10.63 1.44 -0.43
C GLU A 15 11.74 2.37 -0.92
N PRO A 16 12.88 1.87 -1.41
CA PRO A 16 13.86 2.69 -2.13
C PRO A 16 13.25 3.43 -3.33
N ASP A 17 13.89 4.50 -3.75
CA ASP A 17 13.40 5.33 -4.86
C ASP A 17 13.31 4.51 -6.16
N ALA A 18 12.08 4.34 -6.68
CA ALA A 18 11.80 3.69 -7.97
C ALA A 18 12.63 2.41 -8.27
N PRO A 19 12.63 1.38 -7.40
CA PRO A 19 13.45 0.20 -7.59
C PRO A 19 13.03 -0.61 -8.84
N PRO A 20 13.94 -1.26 -9.55
CA PRO A 20 15.37 -1.39 -9.26
C PRO A 20 16.23 -0.29 -9.92
N TYR A 21 15.64 0.78 -10.43
CA TYR A 21 16.32 1.78 -11.25
C TYR A 21 17.10 2.81 -10.44
N LEU A 22 16.62 3.11 -9.24
CA LEU A 22 17.25 3.98 -8.26
C LEU A 22 17.25 3.27 -6.90
N ASN A 23 18.29 3.53 -6.11
CA ASN A 23 18.47 2.86 -4.80
C ASN A 23 18.53 3.87 -3.63
N GLY A 24 18.18 5.13 -3.89
CA GLY A 24 18.14 6.16 -2.85
C GLY A 24 16.94 6.02 -1.92
N LEU A 25 16.94 6.78 -0.83
CA LEU A 25 15.83 6.92 0.10
C LEU A 25 15.33 8.36 0.18
N ARG A 26 15.61 9.16 -0.86
CA ARG A 26 15.15 10.56 -0.91
C ARG A 26 13.64 10.69 -0.82
N GLY A 27 12.90 9.78 -1.43
CA GLY A 27 11.44 9.72 -1.30
C GLY A 27 11.01 9.52 0.13
N VAL A 28 11.66 8.60 0.84
CA VAL A 28 11.39 8.37 2.27
C VAL A 28 11.77 9.60 3.09
N ASP A 29 12.96 10.18 2.86
CA ASP A 29 13.47 11.30 3.64
C ASP A 29 12.70 12.62 3.38
N GLN A 30 12.25 12.88 2.17
CA GLN A 30 11.67 14.16 1.74
C GLN A 30 10.18 14.09 1.40
N GLY A 31 9.72 12.96 0.87
CA GLY A 31 8.31 12.78 0.45
C GLY A 31 7.41 12.29 1.57
N LEU A 32 7.88 11.36 2.41
CA LEU A 32 7.07 10.77 3.47
C LEU A 32 6.58 11.80 4.51
N PRO A 33 7.39 12.74 5.03
CA PRO A 33 6.89 13.74 5.98
C PRO A 33 5.70 14.54 5.45
N GLY A 34 5.80 15.04 4.22
CA GLY A 34 4.69 15.77 3.60
C GLY A 34 3.44 14.91 3.33
N ILE A 35 3.60 13.60 3.12
CA ILE A 35 2.47 12.67 3.04
C ILE A 35 1.77 12.58 4.40
N LEU A 36 2.52 12.44 5.49
CA LEU A 36 1.97 12.36 6.84
C LEU A 36 1.22 13.63 7.22
N ASP A 37 1.79 14.81 6.91
CA ASP A 37 1.14 16.11 7.14
C ASP A 37 -0.17 16.23 6.34
N LEU A 38 -0.18 15.79 5.09
CA LEU A 38 -1.39 15.77 4.26
C LEU A 38 -2.47 14.85 4.84
N LEU A 39 -2.11 13.67 5.33
CA LEU A 39 -3.07 12.73 5.92
C LEU A 39 -3.66 13.28 7.22
N ASP A 40 -2.89 13.99 8.03
CA ASP A 40 -3.38 14.67 9.23
C ASP A 40 -4.31 15.84 8.86
N GLU A 41 -3.96 16.64 7.85
CA GLU A 41 -4.85 17.70 7.32
C GLU A 41 -6.20 17.14 6.86
N LEU A 42 -6.18 15.98 6.17
CA LEU A 42 -7.37 15.30 5.70
C LEU A 42 -8.10 14.52 6.81
N ARG A 43 -7.52 14.41 8.00
CA ARG A 43 -8.01 13.61 9.14
C ARG A 43 -8.29 12.15 8.76
N VAL A 44 -7.41 11.55 7.97
CA VAL A 44 -7.53 10.16 7.51
C VAL A 44 -6.32 9.35 7.95
N LYS A 45 -6.51 8.05 8.08
CA LYS A 45 -5.43 7.09 8.36
C LYS A 45 -5.26 6.15 7.17
N ALA A 46 -4.00 5.81 6.88
CA ALA A 46 -3.58 5.01 5.75
C ALA A 46 -2.75 3.81 6.19
N THR A 47 -2.46 2.89 5.26
CA THR A 47 -1.52 1.79 5.47
C THR A 47 -0.20 2.11 4.76
N PHE A 48 0.90 1.95 5.47
CA PHE A 48 2.25 2.06 4.93
C PHE A 48 2.88 0.66 4.87
N PHE A 49 3.08 0.14 3.66
CA PHE A 49 3.79 -1.11 3.44
C PHE A 49 5.29 -0.82 3.41
N VAL A 50 5.98 -1.23 4.45
CA VAL A 50 7.37 -0.83 4.69
C VAL A 50 8.31 -1.98 4.39
N VAL A 51 9.36 -1.70 3.61
CA VAL A 51 10.49 -2.61 3.41
C VAL A 51 11.29 -2.73 4.71
N GLY A 52 11.56 -3.94 5.16
CA GLY A 52 12.21 -4.20 6.46
C GLY A 52 13.55 -3.46 6.60
N LYS A 53 14.38 -3.46 5.56
CA LYS A 53 15.67 -2.76 5.55
C LYS A 53 15.49 -1.23 5.67
N VAL A 54 14.49 -0.66 5.01
CA VAL A 54 14.16 0.77 5.13
C VAL A 54 13.76 1.11 6.57
N ALA A 55 13.00 0.23 7.24
CA ALA A 55 12.62 0.44 8.63
C ALA A 55 13.82 0.45 9.59
N LEU A 56 14.86 -0.33 9.32
CA LEU A 56 16.09 -0.28 10.10
C LEU A 56 16.88 1.01 9.84
N GLU A 57 16.98 1.45 8.59
CA GLU A 57 17.76 2.61 8.18
C GLU A 57 17.07 3.95 8.56
N ARG A 58 15.74 3.97 8.64
CA ARG A 58 14.92 5.18 8.88
C ARG A 58 13.94 4.98 10.03
N SER A 59 14.39 4.35 11.10
CA SER A 59 13.55 3.94 12.23
C SER A 59 12.75 5.09 12.85
N ALA A 60 13.30 6.30 12.89
CA ALA A 60 12.60 7.49 13.40
C ALA A 60 11.36 7.83 12.55
N LEU A 61 11.50 7.83 11.22
CA LEU A 61 10.38 8.11 10.31
C LEU A 61 9.31 7.00 10.36
N ILE A 62 9.73 5.73 10.52
CA ILE A 62 8.76 4.64 10.66
C ILE A 62 8.02 4.72 12.00
N ARG A 63 8.68 5.14 13.07
CA ARG A 63 8.02 5.42 14.35
C ARG A 63 7.02 6.56 14.22
N GLU A 64 7.35 7.63 13.50
CA GLU A 64 6.44 8.75 13.25
C GLU A 64 5.16 8.32 12.53
N ILE A 65 5.23 7.38 11.55
CA ILE A 65 4.04 6.79 10.92
C ILE A 65 3.10 6.19 11.99
N VAL A 66 3.66 5.42 12.92
CA VAL A 66 2.90 4.75 13.98
C VAL A 66 2.35 5.76 14.99
N ASP A 67 3.17 6.72 15.43
CA ASP A 67 2.80 7.74 16.42
C ASP A 67 1.66 8.63 15.89
N ARG A 68 1.62 8.89 14.60
CA ARG A 68 0.50 9.56 13.92
C ARG A 68 -0.72 8.63 13.70
N GLY A 69 -0.71 7.40 14.21
CA GLY A 69 -1.84 6.46 14.21
C GLY A 69 -2.13 5.79 12.87
N HIS A 70 -1.16 5.76 11.96
CA HIS A 70 -1.25 4.99 10.73
C HIS A 70 -0.89 3.52 10.95
N GLU A 71 -1.29 2.67 10.00
CA GLU A 71 -0.92 1.26 9.99
C GLU A 71 0.41 1.06 9.28
N ILE A 72 1.29 0.20 9.82
CA ILE A 72 2.40 -0.37 9.06
C ILE A 72 2.10 -1.81 8.69
N GLY A 73 2.34 -2.15 7.42
CA GLY A 73 2.33 -3.49 6.85
C GLY A 73 3.72 -3.87 6.32
N SER A 74 3.94 -5.15 6.03
CA SER A 74 5.21 -5.61 5.47
C SER A 74 5.23 -5.51 3.94
N HIS A 75 6.38 -5.04 3.39
CA HIS A 75 6.68 -4.98 1.95
C HIS A 75 7.93 -5.82 1.57
N GLY A 76 8.13 -6.97 2.23
CA GLY A 76 9.34 -7.76 2.07
C GLY A 76 10.53 -7.16 2.84
N TYR A 77 11.69 -7.83 2.78
CA TYR A 77 12.84 -7.41 3.58
C TYR A 77 13.76 -6.43 2.87
N THR A 78 14.16 -6.71 1.62
CA THR A 78 15.04 -5.86 0.78
C THR A 78 14.37 -5.41 -0.53
N HIS A 79 13.05 -5.56 -0.67
CA HIS A 79 12.29 -5.28 -1.89
C HIS A 79 12.59 -6.25 -3.05
N GLU A 80 13.00 -7.46 -2.75
CA GLU A 80 13.24 -8.51 -3.75
C GLU A 80 11.93 -9.06 -4.34
N ARG A 81 12.02 -9.54 -5.58
CA ARG A 81 10.95 -10.24 -6.28
C ARG A 81 10.77 -11.64 -5.67
N LEU A 82 9.76 -11.83 -4.83
CA LEU A 82 9.48 -13.10 -4.14
C LEU A 82 9.20 -14.27 -5.09
N ASP A 83 8.68 -13.97 -6.27
CA ASP A 83 8.43 -14.97 -7.33
C ASP A 83 9.70 -15.44 -8.08
N ARG A 84 10.86 -14.86 -7.75
CA ARG A 84 12.16 -15.25 -8.30
C ARG A 84 13.08 -15.90 -7.28
N LEU A 85 12.66 -15.98 -6.02
CA LEU A 85 13.38 -16.63 -4.94
C LEU A 85 12.96 -18.08 -4.79
N PRO A 86 13.86 -18.95 -4.30
CA PRO A 86 13.47 -20.26 -3.78
C PRO A 86 12.38 -20.11 -2.71
N PRO A 87 11.43 -21.06 -2.59
CA PRO A 87 10.29 -20.93 -1.66
C PRO A 87 10.69 -20.66 -0.22
N GLN A 88 11.75 -21.26 0.26
CA GLN A 88 12.23 -21.08 1.63
C GLN A 88 12.80 -19.67 1.84
N GLU A 89 13.62 -19.17 0.92
CA GLU A 89 14.18 -17.81 0.98
C GLU A 89 13.10 -16.75 0.90
N ALA A 90 12.09 -16.95 0.04
CA ALA A 90 10.95 -16.03 -0.06
C ALA A 90 10.17 -15.97 1.26
N ARG A 91 9.96 -17.12 1.95
CA ARG A 91 9.32 -17.17 3.25
C ARG A 91 10.18 -16.48 4.33
N GLU A 92 11.47 -16.70 4.33
CA GLU A 92 12.41 -16.09 5.28
C GLU A 92 12.48 -14.56 5.12
N SER A 93 12.49 -14.07 3.89
CA SER A 93 12.41 -12.63 3.61
C SER A 93 11.15 -12.00 4.22
N ILE A 94 9.99 -12.63 4.03
CA ILE A 94 8.74 -12.14 4.63
C ILE A 94 8.83 -12.17 6.15
N ALA A 95 9.31 -13.27 6.74
CA ALA A 95 9.43 -13.44 8.19
C ALA A 95 10.35 -12.38 8.81
N SER A 96 11.54 -12.18 8.23
CA SER A 96 12.51 -11.19 8.68
C SER A 96 11.94 -9.76 8.62
N SER A 97 11.22 -9.42 7.54
CA SER A 97 10.56 -8.13 7.44
C SER A 97 9.53 -7.94 8.55
N ILE A 98 8.67 -8.92 8.78
CA ILE A 98 7.64 -8.86 9.82
C ILE A 98 8.26 -8.75 11.21
N GLU A 99 9.34 -9.48 11.49
CA GLU A 99 10.05 -9.40 12.76
C GLU A 99 10.60 -7.99 13.04
N VAL A 100 11.26 -7.40 12.06
CA VAL A 100 11.76 -6.01 12.17
C VAL A 100 10.61 -5.03 12.43
N LEU A 101 9.54 -5.12 11.66
CA LEU A 101 8.43 -4.19 11.75
C LEU A 101 7.61 -4.33 13.04
N ARG A 102 7.58 -5.52 13.65
CA ARG A 102 6.95 -5.75 14.95
C ARG A 102 7.60 -4.98 16.10
N ARG A 103 8.82 -4.47 15.92
CA ARG A 103 9.46 -3.55 16.91
C ARG A 103 8.78 -2.19 16.98
N PHE A 104 7.98 -1.84 15.96
CA PHE A 104 7.27 -0.57 15.87
C PHE A 104 5.79 -0.71 16.19
N SER A 105 5.12 -1.71 15.62
CA SER A 105 3.70 -1.99 15.88
C SER A 105 3.31 -3.42 15.48
N ARG A 106 2.05 -3.78 15.74
CA ARG A 106 1.48 -5.04 15.25
C ARG A 106 1.38 -5.01 13.72
N VAL A 107 1.94 -6.01 13.05
CA VAL A 107 1.89 -6.19 11.59
C VAL A 107 0.83 -7.25 11.25
N VAL A 108 -0.23 -6.83 10.56
CA VAL A 108 -1.33 -7.71 10.13
C VAL A 108 -1.58 -7.66 8.62
N SER A 109 -0.94 -6.74 7.91
CA SER A 109 -1.08 -6.56 6.47
C SER A 109 0.24 -6.77 5.74
N PHE A 110 0.14 -7.21 4.48
CA PHE A 110 1.27 -7.49 3.61
C PHE A 110 0.98 -7.01 2.18
N ARG A 111 2.01 -6.56 1.51
CA ARG A 111 2.05 -6.37 0.05
C ARG A 111 3.37 -6.85 -0.49
N ALA A 112 3.35 -7.74 -1.48
CA ALA A 112 4.57 -8.20 -2.14
C ALA A 112 5.18 -7.11 -3.02
N PRO A 113 6.50 -6.96 -3.04
CA PRO A 113 7.19 -6.13 -4.03
C PRO A 113 6.69 -6.42 -5.44
N ASN A 114 6.46 -5.36 -6.22
CA ASN A 114 5.90 -5.46 -7.58
C ASN A 114 4.55 -6.18 -7.67
N LEU A 115 3.78 -6.34 -6.60
CA LEU A 115 2.55 -7.15 -6.52
C LEU A 115 2.79 -8.61 -6.99
N ALA A 116 3.98 -9.16 -6.75
CA ALA A 116 4.41 -10.47 -7.24
C ALA A 116 4.49 -11.48 -6.08
N LEU A 117 3.33 -11.89 -5.57
CA LEU A 117 3.22 -12.91 -4.51
C LEU A 117 2.89 -14.27 -5.11
N PRO A 118 3.80 -15.26 -5.01
CA PRO A 118 3.50 -16.64 -5.39
C PRO A 118 2.35 -17.22 -4.57
N PRO A 119 1.42 -17.97 -5.18
CA PRO A 119 0.25 -18.51 -4.47
C PRO A 119 0.58 -19.39 -3.26
N PHE A 120 1.68 -20.12 -3.29
CA PHE A 120 2.10 -20.99 -2.19
C PHE A 120 2.51 -20.23 -0.92
N LEU A 121 2.89 -18.94 -1.03
CA LEU A 121 3.24 -18.10 0.13
C LEU A 121 2.03 -17.56 0.89
N VAL A 122 0.82 -17.66 0.36
CA VAL A 122 -0.37 -17.11 1.05
C VAL A 122 -0.61 -17.81 2.38
N ARG A 123 -0.43 -19.13 2.43
CA ARG A 123 -0.51 -19.90 3.68
C ARG A 123 0.57 -19.45 4.68
N SER A 124 1.80 -19.25 4.20
CA SER A 124 2.90 -18.75 5.04
C SER A 124 2.59 -17.36 5.62
N LEU A 125 1.94 -16.48 4.87
CA LEU A 125 1.47 -15.19 5.40
C LEU A 125 0.55 -15.38 6.62
N TYR A 126 -0.40 -16.30 6.54
CA TYR A 126 -1.31 -16.61 7.66
C TYR A 126 -0.55 -17.12 8.88
N GLU A 127 0.38 -18.05 8.69
CA GLU A 127 1.22 -18.64 9.74
C GLU A 127 2.10 -17.56 10.41
N LEU A 128 2.57 -16.57 9.66
CA LEU A 128 3.33 -15.43 10.15
C LEU A 128 2.46 -14.33 10.82
N GLY A 129 1.14 -14.54 10.90
CA GLY A 129 0.22 -13.62 11.58
C GLY A 129 -0.39 -12.54 10.69
N VAL A 130 -0.11 -12.55 9.38
CA VAL A 130 -0.77 -11.66 8.41
C VAL A 130 -2.23 -12.09 8.22
N ARG A 131 -3.11 -11.13 8.12
CA ARG A 131 -4.56 -11.34 7.92
C ARG A 131 -5.09 -10.67 6.67
N VAL A 132 -4.38 -9.68 6.15
CA VAL A 132 -4.75 -8.96 4.92
C VAL A 132 -3.55 -8.94 3.98
N ASP A 133 -3.78 -9.28 2.72
CA ASP A 133 -2.80 -9.16 1.64
C ASP A 133 -3.35 -8.30 0.50
N SER A 134 -2.52 -7.39 0.01
CA SER A 134 -2.86 -6.50 -1.11
C SER A 134 -1.86 -6.64 -2.27
N SER A 135 -1.50 -7.88 -2.60
CA SER A 135 -0.57 -8.20 -3.70
C SER A 135 -1.24 -8.54 -5.02
N LEU A 136 -2.58 -8.45 -5.11
CA LEU A 136 -3.34 -8.64 -6.34
C LEU A 136 -3.79 -7.30 -6.92
N ALA A 137 -4.13 -7.25 -8.19
CA ALA A 137 -4.63 -6.05 -8.84
C ALA A 137 -5.72 -6.34 -9.87
N LEU A 138 -6.57 -5.34 -10.14
CA LEU A 138 -7.57 -5.42 -11.20
C LEU A 138 -6.95 -5.43 -12.61
N TYR A 139 -5.80 -4.81 -12.75
CA TYR A 139 -5.14 -4.51 -14.03
C TYR A 139 -3.94 -5.40 -14.36
N LYS A 140 -3.58 -6.33 -13.48
CA LYS A 140 -2.41 -7.22 -13.62
C LYS A 140 -2.79 -8.68 -13.34
N PRO A 141 -2.35 -9.66 -14.14
CA PRO A 141 -2.55 -11.06 -13.84
C PRO A 141 -1.87 -11.51 -12.54
N PRO A 142 -2.46 -12.44 -11.78
CA PRO A 142 -3.83 -12.93 -11.91
C PRO A 142 -4.85 -11.86 -11.52
N PHE A 143 -5.77 -11.54 -12.44
CA PHE A 143 -6.75 -10.48 -12.22
C PHE A 143 -7.69 -10.81 -11.06
N ALA A 144 -7.83 -9.91 -10.09
CA ALA A 144 -8.79 -10.06 -9.00
C ALA A 144 -9.71 -8.84 -8.95
N ARG A 145 -11.01 -9.07 -9.12
CA ARG A 145 -12.02 -7.99 -9.19
C ARG A 145 -12.69 -7.69 -7.86
N ARG A 146 -12.62 -8.60 -6.89
CA ARG A 146 -13.25 -8.47 -5.57
C ARG A 146 -12.31 -9.03 -4.50
N PRO A 147 -12.39 -8.53 -3.27
CA PRO A 147 -11.74 -9.18 -2.15
C PRO A 147 -12.28 -10.60 -1.94
N PHE A 148 -11.41 -11.51 -1.55
CA PHE A 148 -11.76 -12.89 -1.22
C PHE A 148 -10.78 -13.45 -0.18
N CYS A 149 -11.20 -14.51 0.50
CA CYS A 149 -10.36 -15.19 1.47
C CYS A 149 -9.63 -16.38 0.86
N GLN A 150 -8.35 -16.49 1.16
CA GLN A 150 -7.51 -17.62 0.78
C GLN A 150 -6.62 -18.03 1.96
N HIS A 151 -6.71 -19.26 2.42
CA HIS A 151 -5.94 -19.78 3.56
C HIS A 151 -6.01 -18.89 4.82
N GLY A 152 -7.17 -18.29 5.12
CA GLY A 152 -7.35 -17.40 6.27
C GLY A 152 -6.81 -15.98 6.09
N VAL A 153 -6.31 -15.63 4.91
CA VAL A 153 -5.87 -14.29 4.55
C VAL A 153 -6.89 -13.63 3.63
N LEU A 154 -7.36 -12.45 3.98
CA LEU A 154 -8.20 -11.62 3.13
C LEU A 154 -7.33 -10.98 2.03
N ARG A 155 -7.59 -11.35 0.76
CA ARG A 155 -6.90 -10.82 -0.40
C ARG A 155 -7.67 -9.60 -0.92
N VAL A 156 -7.10 -8.40 -0.75
CA VAL A 156 -7.71 -7.12 -1.18
C VAL A 156 -6.98 -6.60 -2.41
N PRO A 157 -7.58 -6.66 -3.61
CA PRO A 157 -6.89 -6.25 -4.82
C PRO A 157 -6.72 -4.73 -4.89
N VAL A 158 -5.60 -4.30 -5.46
CA VAL A 158 -5.37 -2.91 -5.86
C VAL A 158 -6.28 -2.56 -7.03
N THR A 159 -6.99 -1.45 -6.91
CA THR A 159 -7.93 -0.96 -7.93
C THR A 159 -7.22 -0.06 -8.95
N VAL A 160 -6.37 0.84 -8.46
CA VAL A 160 -5.75 1.90 -9.25
C VAL A 160 -4.26 1.95 -9.00
N THR A 161 -3.46 1.91 -10.07
CA THR A 161 -2.00 2.07 -10.00
C THR A 161 -1.61 3.54 -9.76
N SER A 162 -0.48 3.74 -9.12
CA SER A 162 0.10 5.06 -8.84
C SER A 162 0.29 5.92 -10.11
N SER A 163 0.68 5.30 -11.22
CA SER A 163 0.85 5.99 -12.52
C SER A 163 -0.46 6.66 -12.98
N VAL A 164 -1.60 6.00 -12.76
CA VAL A 164 -2.92 6.58 -13.08
C VAL A 164 -3.27 7.70 -12.10
N VAL A 165 -2.97 7.52 -10.81
CA VAL A 165 -3.19 8.58 -9.79
C VAL A 165 -2.36 9.83 -10.11
N ARG A 166 -1.14 9.67 -10.59
CA ARG A 166 -0.26 10.79 -10.99
C ARG A 166 -0.77 11.56 -12.20
N SER A 167 -1.64 10.97 -13.03
CA SER A 167 -2.14 11.64 -14.24
C SER A 167 -2.88 12.96 -13.91
N PRO A 168 -2.86 13.95 -14.82
CA PRO A 168 -3.47 15.27 -14.56
C PRO A 168 -4.97 15.23 -14.28
N ILE A 169 -5.68 14.24 -14.85
CA ILE A 169 -7.14 14.14 -14.77
C ILE A 169 -7.63 13.19 -13.67
N SER A 170 -6.72 12.54 -12.93
CA SER A 170 -7.04 11.47 -11.99
C SER A 170 -8.09 11.86 -10.94
N SER A 171 -7.95 13.01 -10.31
CA SER A 171 -8.88 13.47 -9.26
C SER A 171 -10.30 13.73 -9.75
N ARG A 172 -10.50 13.98 -11.05
CA ARG A 172 -11.82 14.17 -11.66
C ARG A 172 -12.39 12.86 -12.19
N VAL A 173 -11.55 12.02 -12.80
CA VAL A 173 -12.00 10.85 -13.55
C VAL A 173 -12.11 9.61 -12.66
N LEU A 174 -11.15 9.37 -11.76
CA LEU A 174 -11.14 8.14 -10.95
C LEU A 174 -12.39 7.98 -10.07
N PRO A 175 -12.90 9.02 -9.37
CA PRO A 175 -14.11 8.88 -8.57
C PRO A 175 -15.37 8.62 -9.39
N LEU A 176 -15.34 8.89 -10.69
CA LEU A 176 -16.44 8.57 -11.61
C LEU A 176 -16.36 7.16 -12.16
N MET A 177 -15.14 6.68 -12.46
CA MET A 177 -14.89 5.35 -13.05
C MET A 177 -14.93 4.23 -12.01
N PHE A 178 -14.40 4.46 -10.80
CA PHE A 178 -14.28 3.46 -9.75
C PHE A 178 -15.26 3.77 -8.62
N ARG A 179 -16.54 3.41 -8.83
CA ARG A 179 -17.64 3.57 -7.87
C ARG A 179 -18.01 2.27 -7.14
N HIS A 180 -17.05 1.36 -7.01
CA HIS A 180 -17.25 0.12 -6.27
C HIS A 180 -17.38 0.40 -4.77
N TRP A 181 -17.96 -0.54 -4.01
CA TRP A 181 -18.06 -0.45 -2.56
C TRP A 181 -16.67 -0.39 -1.86
N PHE A 182 -15.60 -0.80 -2.55
CA PHE A 182 -14.22 -0.61 -2.13
C PHE A 182 -13.39 -0.02 -3.28
N VAL A 183 -12.42 0.78 -2.94
CA VAL A 183 -11.36 1.27 -3.83
C VAL A 183 -10.04 1.18 -3.09
N THR A 184 -9.02 0.60 -3.73
CA THR A 184 -7.68 0.48 -3.16
C THR A 184 -6.70 1.22 -4.05
N ILE A 185 -6.05 2.24 -3.49
CA ILE A 185 -5.06 3.09 -4.16
C ILE A 185 -3.73 2.93 -3.44
N PHE A 186 -2.64 2.85 -4.20
CA PHE A 186 -1.30 2.92 -3.64
C PHE A 186 -0.45 3.95 -4.36
N LEU A 187 0.51 4.49 -3.65
CA LEU A 187 1.51 5.46 -4.08
C LEU A 187 2.83 5.13 -3.40
N HIS A 188 3.90 5.80 -3.82
CA HIS A 188 5.21 5.66 -3.21
C HIS A 188 5.71 7.03 -2.75
N PRO A 189 6.45 7.15 -1.63
CA PRO A 189 6.99 8.43 -1.17
C PRO A 189 7.88 9.12 -2.20
N TRP A 190 8.63 8.38 -3.01
CA TRP A 190 9.47 8.93 -4.07
C TRP A 190 8.69 9.61 -5.21
N GLU A 191 7.41 9.34 -5.37
CA GLU A 191 6.56 10.01 -6.37
C GLU A 191 6.25 11.47 -5.99
N PHE A 192 6.37 11.84 -4.71
CA PHE A 192 6.10 13.18 -4.20
C PHE A 192 7.30 14.13 -4.28
N ILE A 193 8.45 13.62 -4.68
CA ILE A 193 9.65 14.42 -4.97
C ILE A 193 9.92 14.44 -6.46
N ARG A 194 10.67 15.46 -6.91
CA ARG A 194 11.06 15.53 -8.33
C ARG A 194 12.17 14.53 -8.61
N ILE A 195 11.83 13.54 -9.43
CA ILE A 195 12.78 12.54 -9.96
C ILE A 195 13.14 12.91 -11.40
N ARG A 196 14.39 12.70 -11.77
CA ARG A 196 14.87 12.76 -13.16
C ARG A 196 15.40 11.39 -13.53
N HIS A 197 14.86 10.82 -14.59
CA HIS A 197 15.27 9.52 -15.13
C HIS A 197 14.97 9.48 -16.63
N TRP A 198 15.66 8.63 -17.38
CA TRP A 198 15.42 8.48 -18.83
C TRP A 198 14.07 7.78 -19.14
N ARG A 199 13.54 6.99 -18.22
CA ARG A 199 12.24 6.31 -18.35
C ARG A 199 11.10 7.23 -17.93
N PRO A 200 10.17 7.58 -18.84
CA PRO A 200 9.05 8.48 -18.52
C PRO A 200 8.10 7.94 -17.43
N ASP A 201 7.86 6.63 -17.39
CA ASP A 201 6.97 5.98 -16.41
C ASP A 201 7.43 6.18 -14.95
N ILE A 202 8.71 6.47 -14.72
CA ILE A 202 9.28 6.73 -13.40
C ILE A 202 9.07 8.19 -12.96
N TRP A 203 9.29 9.17 -13.84
CA TRP A 203 9.36 10.57 -13.43
C TRP A 203 8.19 11.45 -13.86
N VAL A 204 7.42 11.03 -14.87
CA VAL A 204 6.30 11.83 -15.37
C VAL A 204 5.28 12.04 -14.27
N TRP A 205 4.92 13.33 -14.05
CA TRP A 205 3.99 13.79 -13.02
C TRP A 205 4.39 13.48 -11.57
N THR A 206 5.68 13.23 -11.29
CA THR A 206 6.23 13.21 -9.93
C THR A 206 6.49 14.63 -9.42
N GLY A 207 6.62 14.76 -8.11
CA GLY A 207 6.93 16.03 -7.44
C GLY A 207 5.83 16.55 -6.54
N SER A 208 6.05 17.73 -5.96
CA SER A 208 5.18 18.32 -4.93
C SER A 208 3.73 18.57 -5.38
N GLY A 209 3.48 18.71 -6.67
CA GLY A 209 2.11 18.81 -7.20
C GLY A 209 1.22 17.59 -6.92
N LEU A 210 1.84 16.44 -6.61
CA LEU A 210 1.10 15.22 -6.28
C LEU A 210 0.36 15.32 -4.93
N TYR A 211 0.86 16.13 -3.97
CA TYR A 211 0.14 16.38 -2.71
C TYR A 211 -1.23 17.00 -2.94
N LEU A 212 -1.31 18.05 -3.76
CA LEU A 212 -2.59 18.71 -4.08
C LEU A 212 -3.53 17.77 -4.85
N LYS A 213 -2.97 16.96 -5.73
CA LYS A 213 -3.73 16.00 -6.52
C LYS A 213 -4.31 14.90 -5.64
N LEU A 214 -3.51 14.32 -4.74
CA LEU A 214 -3.97 13.32 -3.78
C LEU A 214 -5.02 13.90 -2.82
N LYS A 215 -4.83 15.12 -2.34
CA LYS A 215 -5.80 15.85 -1.53
C LYS A 215 -7.16 15.97 -2.24
N SER A 216 -7.13 16.41 -3.49
CA SER A 216 -8.34 16.55 -4.31
C SER A 216 -9.03 15.20 -4.56
N LEU A 217 -8.25 14.14 -4.82
CA LEU A 217 -8.76 12.80 -5.05
C LEU A 217 -9.45 12.23 -3.80
N VAL A 218 -8.80 12.32 -2.63
CA VAL A 218 -9.37 11.84 -1.36
C VAL A 218 -10.66 12.59 -1.04
N LYS A 219 -10.67 13.93 -1.15
CA LYS A 219 -11.88 14.74 -0.94
C LYS A 219 -13.01 14.36 -1.89
N ALA A 220 -12.71 14.07 -3.16
CA ALA A 220 -13.71 13.65 -4.13
C ALA A 220 -14.35 12.31 -3.78
N TYR A 221 -13.59 11.35 -3.25
CA TYR A 221 -14.13 10.09 -2.73
C TYR A 221 -14.93 10.30 -1.44
N GLN A 222 -14.44 11.12 -0.50
CA GLN A 222 -15.17 11.46 0.73
C GLN A 222 -16.52 12.11 0.42
N ALA A 223 -16.58 13.02 -0.56
CA ALA A 223 -17.82 13.64 -1.03
C ALA A 223 -18.82 12.64 -1.63
N GLN A 224 -18.36 11.46 -2.06
CA GLN A 224 -19.21 10.35 -2.52
C GLN A 224 -19.56 9.36 -1.40
N GLY A 225 -19.25 9.67 -0.15
CA GLY A 225 -19.54 8.83 1.02
C GLY A 225 -18.55 7.70 1.27
N TYR A 226 -17.31 7.80 0.75
CA TYR A 226 -16.26 6.84 1.08
C TYR A 226 -15.59 7.20 2.41
N TYR A 227 -15.39 6.19 3.23
CA TYR A 227 -14.55 6.26 4.43
C TYR A 227 -13.13 5.80 4.09
N VAL A 228 -12.14 6.63 4.43
CA VAL A 228 -10.72 6.24 4.29
C VAL A 228 -10.29 5.47 5.51
N VAL A 229 -9.87 4.24 5.33
CA VAL A 229 -9.48 3.35 6.44
C VAL A 229 -8.22 2.55 6.09
N PRO A 230 -7.37 2.21 7.08
CA PRO A 230 -6.26 1.29 6.89
C PRO A 230 -6.73 -0.11 6.48
N LEU A 231 -5.91 -0.81 5.69
CA LEU A 231 -6.22 -2.15 5.16
C LEU A 231 -6.42 -3.20 6.25
N GLY A 232 -5.65 -3.14 7.35
CA GLY A 232 -5.81 -4.06 8.47
C GLY A 232 -7.15 -3.96 9.17
N ARG A 233 -7.87 -2.85 9.01
CA ARG A 233 -9.25 -2.71 9.48
C ARG A 233 -10.29 -3.40 8.59
N ALA A 234 -9.92 -3.83 7.39
CA ALA A 234 -10.80 -4.57 6.49
C ALA A 234 -11.30 -5.89 7.09
N THR A 235 -10.62 -6.43 8.09
CA THR A 235 -11.00 -7.68 8.78
C THR A 235 -12.18 -7.53 9.76
N LYS A 236 -12.71 -6.30 9.99
CA LYS A 236 -13.85 -6.03 10.89
C LYS A 236 -15.01 -5.38 10.14
N PRO A 237 -16.18 -5.70 10.37
CA PRO A 237 -17.27 -6.50 9.80
C PRO A 237 -17.51 -6.28 8.30
N VAL A 238 -16.66 -5.50 7.63
CA VAL A 238 -16.83 -5.16 6.19
C VAL A 238 -16.48 -6.35 5.29
N MET A 239 -15.53 -7.21 5.72
CA MET A 239 -14.99 -8.32 4.93
C MET A 239 -14.41 -9.42 5.83
N SER A 240 -15.17 -10.01 6.73
CA SER A 240 -14.63 -11.13 7.52
C SER A 240 -14.41 -12.36 6.63
N CYS A 241 -13.26 -13.04 6.81
CA CYS A 241 -13.12 -14.44 6.43
C CYS A 241 -13.97 -15.31 7.40
N GLY A 242 -15.27 -15.07 7.44
CA GLY A 242 -16.21 -15.92 8.11
C GLY A 242 -16.47 -17.15 7.26
N ASN A 243 -16.73 -18.28 7.89
CA ASN A 243 -16.99 -19.55 7.24
C ASN A 243 -17.91 -19.37 6.02
N TRP A 244 -17.33 -19.54 4.84
CA TRP A 244 -18.05 -19.78 3.59
C TRP A 244 -18.04 -21.26 3.30
#